data_493dcb2ea89cbfd7458366df356adb88
#
_entry.id   493dcb2ea89cbfd7458366df356adb88
#
_cell.length_a   1.000
_cell.length_b   1.000
_cell.length_c   1.000
_cell.angle_alpha   90.00
_cell.angle_beta   90.00
_cell.angle_gamma   90.00
#
_symmetry.space_group_name_H-M   'P 1'
#
loop_
_entity.id
_entity.type
_entity.pdbx_description
1 polymer ?
#
loop_
_entity_poly.entity_id
_entity_poly.type
_entity_poly.pdbx_seq_one_letter_code
_entity_poly.pdbx_strand_id
1 'polypeptide(L)'
;KNGLKVLVVENHKLPRVSFNLTLDNPPYAEGTKKGVSDILSSMIGNGTQNISKNAFNEEIDFLGANINFWDSGASANGLSRYSKRILELMADGALNPLFVQEEFDKEKAKLIEGLKSNEKSVTAIAGRVENVLTFGKEHYKGEFTSEETLNNVTLNDVILNYNTYFAPGNAYLVIVGDVNFKEVKKEV
;
A
#
# COMPACT_ATOMS: atom_id res chain seq x y z
N LYS A 1 -18.07 -12.77 -5.12
CA LYS A 1 -17.71 -13.72 -6.20
C LYS A 1 -16.20 -13.95 -6.27
N ASN A 2 -15.40 -12.95 -5.92
CA ASN A 2 -13.92 -12.98 -5.93
C ASN A 2 -13.29 -13.19 -4.54
N GLY A 3 -14.08 -13.36 -3.48
CA GLY A 3 -13.61 -13.56 -2.10
C GLY A 3 -13.48 -12.29 -1.25
N LEU A 4 -13.55 -11.11 -1.85
CA LEU A 4 -13.50 -9.84 -1.10
C LEU A 4 -14.64 -9.76 -0.07
N LYS A 5 -14.31 -9.51 1.18
CA LYS A 5 -15.26 -9.29 2.26
C LYS A 5 -15.48 -7.79 2.44
N VAL A 6 -16.73 -7.35 2.36
CA VAL A 6 -17.10 -5.93 2.47
C VAL A 6 -17.94 -5.72 3.72
N LEU A 7 -17.47 -4.81 4.58
CA LEU A 7 -18.18 -4.37 5.77
C LEU A 7 -18.55 -2.90 5.63
N VAL A 8 -19.82 -2.57 5.84
CA VAL A 8 -20.32 -1.20 5.74
C VAL A 8 -20.96 -0.78 7.06
N VAL A 9 -20.52 0.36 7.58
CA VAL A 9 -21.07 0.99 8.78
C VAL A 9 -21.62 2.36 8.38
N GLU A 10 -22.94 2.47 8.32
CA GLU A 10 -23.63 3.73 8.01
C GLU A 10 -23.59 4.69 9.21
N ASN A 11 -23.12 5.91 9.00
CA ASN A 11 -23.08 6.97 10.00
C ASN A 11 -23.31 8.33 9.35
N HIS A 12 -24.50 8.86 9.49
CA HIS A 12 -24.95 10.10 8.83
C HIS A 12 -24.75 11.37 9.68
N LYS A 13 -23.94 11.30 10.76
CA LYS A 13 -23.70 12.48 11.63
C LYS A 13 -22.84 13.54 10.96
N LEU A 14 -21.92 13.14 10.11
CA LEU A 14 -21.03 14.02 9.34
C LEU A 14 -21.04 13.59 7.87
N PRO A 15 -20.98 14.52 6.90
CA PRO A 15 -20.99 14.21 5.48
C PRO A 15 -19.60 13.74 5.01
N ARG A 16 -19.08 12.67 5.63
CA ARG A 16 -17.76 12.10 5.34
C ARG A 16 -17.85 10.60 5.22
N VAL A 17 -16.92 10.04 4.44
CA VAL A 17 -16.75 8.61 4.26
C VAL A 17 -15.26 8.24 4.41
N SER A 18 -15.02 7.05 4.91
CA SER A 18 -13.72 6.42 4.98
C SER A 18 -13.79 5.01 4.40
N PHE A 19 -12.82 4.66 3.58
CA PHE A 19 -12.61 3.35 3.00
C PHE A 19 -11.28 2.80 3.52
N ASN A 20 -11.26 1.53 3.90
CA ASN A 20 -10.04 0.86 4.32
C ASN A 20 -10.01 -0.54 3.71
N LEU A 21 -9.09 -0.75 2.79
CA LEU A 21 -8.77 -2.05 2.20
C LEU A 21 -7.60 -2.65 2.96
N THR A 22 -7.77 -3.83 3.51
CA THR A 22 -6.72 -4.57 4.21
C THR A 22 -6.58 -5.95 3.60
N LEU A 23 -5.36 -6.34 3.28
CA LEU A 23 -4.99 -7.68 2.85
C LEU A 23 -4.49 -8.48 4.05
N ASP A 24 -5.22 -9.51 4.44
CA ASP A 24 -4.89 -10.37 5.58
C ASP A 24 -3.99 -11.55 5.13
N ASN A 25 -2.80 -11.20 4.67
CA ASN A 25 -1.80 -12.18 4.29
C ASN A 25 -1.01 -12.65 5.52
N PRO A 26 -0.66 -13.94 5.61
CA PRO A 26 0.27 -14.39 6.64
C PRO A 26 1.62 -13.70 6.47
N PRO A 27 2.31 -13.35 7.58
CA PRO A 27 3.65 -12.79 7.50
C PRO A 27 4.62 -13.74 6.80
N TYR A 28 5.50 -13.20 5.95
CA TYR A 28 6.51 -13.95 5.21
C TYR A 28 7.86 -13.24 5.27
N ALA A 29 8.93 -14.00 5.15
CA ALA A 29 10.28 -13.47 5.02
C ALA A 29 10.58 -13.15 3.55
N GLU A 30 11.18 -11.98 3.30
CA GLU A 30 11.61 -11.55 1.96
C GLU A 30 13.06 -12.00 1.65
N GLY A 31 13.79 -12.41 2.68
CA GLY A 31 15.14 -12.98 2.58
C GLY A 31 16.13 -12.01 1.92
N THR A 32 16.85 -12.52 0.90
CA THR A 32 17.86 -11.72 0.17
C THR A 32 17.30 -10.51 -0.59
N LYS A 33 15.98 -10.42 -0.71
CA LYS A 33 15.27 -9.31 -1.37
C LYS A 33 14.48 -8.46 -0.37
N LYS A 34 14.93 -8.42 0.90
CA LYS A 34 14.29 -7.61 1.93
C LYS A 34 14.24 -6.14 1.51
N GLY A 35 13.01 -5.59 1.53
CA GLY A 35 12.68 -4.26 1.03
C GLY A 35 11.86 -4.27 -0.27
N VAL A 36 11.53 -5.46 -0.82
CA VAL A 36 10.63 -5.54 -2.00
C VAL A 36 9.24 -4.98 -1.69
N SER A 37 8.69 -5.24 -0.50
CA SER A 37 7.41 -4.67 -0.05
C SER A 37 7.51 -3.16 0.22
N ASP A 38 8.66 -2.67 0.67
CA ASP A 38 8.90 -1.22 0.85
C ASP A 38 8.87 -0.48 -0.50
N ILE A 39 9.55 -1.05 -1.53
CA ILE A 39 9.51 -0.51 -2.89
C ILE A 39 8.09 -0.60 -3.46
N LEU A 40 7.41 -1.73 -3.30
CA LEU A 40 6.03 -1.92 -3.74
C LEU A 40 5.12 -0.83 -3.14
N SER A 41 5.19 -0.63 -1.82
CA SER A 41 4.41 0.40 -1.11
C SER A 41 4.67 1.80 -1.66
N SER A 42 5.91 2.10 -2.08
CA SER A 42 6.28 3.39 -2.65
C SER A 42 5.81 3.57 -4.11
N MET A 43 5.54 2.47 -4.81
CA MET A 43 5.14 2.50 -6.22
C MET A 43 3.63 2.48 -6.43
N ILE A 44 2.86 1.78 -5.58
CA ILE A 44 1.39 1.77 -5.64
C ILE A 44 0.87 3.19 -5.41
N GLY A 45 -0.03 3.66 -6.28
CA GLY A 45 -0.59 5.01 -6.19
C GLY A 45 0.23 6.10 -6.88
N ASN A 46 1.37 5.76 -7.49
CA ASN A 46 2.14 6.67 -8.34
C ASN A 46 1.58 6.75 -9.78
N GLY A 47 0.26 6.98 -9.89
CA GLY A 47 -0.49 6.83 -11.13
C GLY A 47 -0.97 5.40 -11.33
N THR A 48 -1.80 5.23 -12.34
CA THR A 48 -2.40 3.95 -12.70
C THR A 48 -2.18 3.65 -14.19
N GLN A 49 -2.55 2.48 -14.64
CA GLN A 49 -2.56 2.17 -16.08
C GLN A 49 -3.54 3.06 -16.87
N ASN A 50 -4.53 3.66 -16.18
CA ASN A 50 -5.59 4.47 -16.77
C ASN A 50 -5.38 5.97 -16.59
N ILE A 51 -4.70 6.40 -15.52
CA ILE A 51 -4.57 7.81 -15.12
C ILE A 51 -3.10 8.10 -14.79
N SER A 52 -2.52 9.12 -15.42
CA SER A 52 -1.15 9.54 -15.13
C SER A 52 -1.02 10.03 -13.68
N LYS A 53 0.19 9.94 -13.10
CA LYS A 53 0.50 10.37 -11.74
C LYS A 53 0.01 11.79 -11.43
N ASN A 54 0.27 12.74 -12.33
CA ASN A 54 -0.13 14.13 -12.12
C ASN A 54 -1.65 14.28 -12.12
N ALA A 55 -2.34 13.72 -13.13
CA ALA A 55 -3.79 13.78 -13.20
C ALA A 55 -4.48 13.07 -12.03
N PHE A 56 -3.89 11.95 -11.55
CA PHE A 56 -4.37 11.22 -10.38
C PHE A 56 -4.29 12.09 -9.11
N ASN A 57 -3.16 12.73 -8.87
CA ASN A 57 -2.97 13.61 -7.71
C ASN A 57 -3.84 14.87 -7.80
N GLU A 58 -3.91 15.53 -8.97
CA GLU A 58 -4.76 16.72 -9.19
C GLU A 58 -6.23 16.39 -8.91
N GLU A 59 -6.70 15.21 -9.30
CA GLU A 59 -8.08 14.81 -9.03
C GLU A 59 -8.34 14.56 -7.55
N ILE A 60 -7.42 13.90 -6.84
CA ILE A 60 -7.50 13.69 -5.38
C ILE A 60 -7.57 15.04 -4.66
N ASP A 61 -6.72 15.98 -5.03
CA ASP A 61 -6.68 17.32 -4.46
C ASP A 61 -7.99 18.09 -4.75
N PHE A 62 -8.50 18.00 -5.97
CA PHE A 62 -9.78 18.63 -6.35
C PHE A 62 -10.96 18.09 -5.53
N LEU A 63 -10.97 16.79 -5.23
CA LEU A 63 -12.00 16.16 -4.41
C LEU A 63 -11.85 16.49 -2.92
N GLY A 64 -10.72 17.07 -2.49
CA GLY A 64 -10.37 17.25 -1.09
C GLY A 64 -10.30 15.90 -0.37
N ALA A 65 -9.90 14.85 -1.08
CA ALA A 65 -9.77 13.51 -0.59
C ALA A 65 -8.33 13.25 -0.12
N ASN A 66 -8.17 12.17 0.65
CA ASN A 66 -6.86 11.63 1.00
C ASN A 66 -6.87 10.14 0.67
N ILE A 67 -6.00 9.70 -0.23
CA ILE A 67 -5.88 8.31 -0.64
C ILE A 67 -4.42 7.88 -0.44
N ASN A 68 -4.24 6.78 0.31
CA ASN A 68 -2.92 6.22 0.59
C ASN A 68 -2.91 4.74 0.22
N PHE A 69 -1.73 4.27 -0.20
CA PHE A 69 -1.50 2.89 -0.59
C PHE A 69 -0.28 2.34 0.13
N TRP A 70 -0.28 1.03 0.35
CA TRP A 70 0.86 0.25 0.86
C TRP A 70 0.76 -1.19 0.35
N ASP A 71 1.79 -1.98 0.56
CA ASP A 71 1.90 -3.37 0.10
C ASP A 71 0.77 -4.29 0.54
N SER A 72 0.16 -3.98 1.68
CA SER A 72 -0.91 -4.78 2.31
C SER A 72 -2.28 -4.09 2.32
N GLY A 73 -2.47 -3.05 1.50
CA GLY A 73 -3.78 -2.41 1.40
C GLY A 73 -3.79 -0.99 0.89
N ALA A 74 -4.92 -0.32 1.14
CA ALA A 74 -5.14 1.08 0.79
C ALA A 74 -6.15 1.72 1.73
N SER A 75 -6.09 3.04 1.89
CA SER A 75 -7.13 3.80 2.58
C SER A 75 -7.52 5.04 1.79
N ALA A 76 -8.78 5.41 1.89
CA ALA A 76 -9.27 6.66 1.34
C ALA A 76 -10.27 7.32 2.29
N ASN A 77 -10.29 8.65 2.31
CA ASN A 77 -11.30 9.40 3.04
C ASN A 77 -11.61 10.72 2.34
N GLY A 78 -12.83 11.22 2.53
CA GLY A 78 -13.25 12.47 1.94
C GLY A 78 -14.72 12.80 2.23
N LEU A 79 -15.29 13.73 1.47
CA LEU A 79 -16.70 14.09 1.57
C LEU A 79 -17.58 13.00 0.94
N SER A 80 -18.69 12.65 1.60
CA SER A 80 -19.62 11.60 1.16
C SER A 80 -20.22 11.85 -0.24
N ARG A 81 -20.42 13.11 -0.63
CA ARG A 81 -20.89 13.46 -1.98
C ARG A 81 -19.95 13.00 -3.12
N TYR A 82 -18.69 12.74 -2.79
CA TYR A 82 -17.68 12.23 -3.72
C TYR A 82 -17.31 10.78 -3.47
N SER A 83 -18.03 10.08 -2.58
CA SER A 83 -17.72 8.71 -2.12
C SER A 83 -17.45 7.75 -3.26
N LYS A 84 -18.30 7.75 -4.29
CA LYS A 84 -18.15 6.90 -5.47
C LYS A 84 -16.82 7.15 -6.19
N ARG A 85 -16.52 8.43 -6.48
CA ARG A 85 -15.29 8.77 -7.22
C ARG A 85 -14.02 8.49 -6.41
N ILE A 86 -14.07 8.73 -5.10
CA ILE A 86 -12.97 8.39 -4.19
C ILE A 86 -12.72 6.88 -4.16
N LEU A 87 -13.78 6.08 -4.11
CA LEU A 87 -13.68 4.62 -4.17
C LEU A 87 -13.12 4.14 -5.53
N GLU A 88 -13.58 4.71 -6.64
CA GLU A 88 -13.06 4.40 -7.98
C GLU A 88 -11.56 4.70 -8.10
N LEU A 89 -11.10 5.87 -7.63
CA LEU A 89 -9.68 6.22 -7.64
C LEU A 89 -8.85 5.28 -6.75
N MET A 90 -9.33 4.99 -5.53
CA MET A 90 -8.66 4.03 -4.65
C MET A 90 -8.61 2.63 -5.29
N ALA A 91 -9.68 2.19 -5.92
CA ALA A 91 -9.72 0.89 -6.60
C ALA A 91 -8.79 0.87 -7.82
N ASP A 92 -8.76 1.92 -8.63
CA ASP A 92 -7.88 1.99 -9.80
C ASP A 92 -6.40 2.00 -9.38
N GLY A 93 -6.03 2.80 -8.36
CA GLY A 93 -4.68 2.81 -7.82
C GLY A 93 -4.25 1.46 -7.23
N ALA A 94 -5.18 0.76 -6.57
CA ALA A 94 -4.91 -0.53 -5.93
C ALA A 94 -4.86 -1.70 -6.92
N LEU A 95 -5.72 -1.71 -7.96
CA LEU A 95 -5.92 -2.85 -8.85
C LEU A 95 -5.20 -2.70 -10.20
N ASN A 96 -4.89 -1.48 -10.61
CA ASN A 96 -4.24 -1.17 -11.88
C ASN A 96 -2.98 -0.29 -11.67
N PRO A 97 -2.09 -0.61 -10.71
CA PRO A 97 -0.89 0.20 -10.50
C PRO A 97 -0.02 0.22 -11.75
N LEU A 98 0.67 1.34 -11.96
CA LEU A 98 1.61 1.50 -13.06
C LEU A 98 3.02 1.19 -12.58
N PHE A 99 3.57 0.03 -12.98
CA PHE A 99 4.93 -0.36 -12.67
C PHE A 99 5.86 -0.05 -13.85
N VAL A 100 6.62 1.05 -13.74
CA VAL A 100 7.60 1.47 -14.75
C VAL A 100 9.00 1.51 -14.16
N GLN A 101 10.02 1.20 -14.98
CA GLN A 101 11.41 1.10 -14.54
C GLN A 101 11.93 2.41 -13.94
N GLU A 102 11.60 3.54 -14.55
CA GLU A 102 12.06 4.86 -14.09
C GLU A 102 11.59 5.17 -12.65
N GLU A 103 10.31 4.91 -12.32
CA GLU A 103 9.78 5.12 -10.96
C GLU A 103 10.38 4.09 -9.99
N PHE A 104 10.57 2.85 -10.42
CA PHE A 104 11.25 1.84 -9.60
C PHE A 104 12.66 2.27 -9.21
N ASP A 105 13.47 2.71 -10.18
CA ASP A 105 14.85 3.14 -9.93
C ASP A 105 14.90 4.34 -8.99
N LYS A 106 13.98 5.28 -9.15
CA LYS A 106 13.83 6.46 -8.31
C LYS A 106 13.43 6.14 -6.88
N GLU A 107 12.40 5.29 -6.68
CA GLU A 107 11.94 4.93 -5.34
C GLU A 107 12.99 4.05 -4.61
N LYS A 108 13.63 3.12 -5.33
CA LYS A 108 14.75 2.33 -4.81
C LYS A 108 15.91 3.22 -4.35
N ALA A 109 16.30 4.22 -5.16
CA ALA A 109 17.35 5.16 -4.80
C ALA A 109 17.02 5.97 -3.54
N LYS A 110 15.77 6.46 -3.40
CA LYS A 110 15.30 7.16 -2.21
C LYS A 110 15.38 6.28 -0.95
N LEU A 111 14.98 5.01 -1.06
CA LEU A 111 15.06 4.08 0.07
C LEU A 111 16.51 3.85 0.50
N ILE A 112 17.43 3.67 -0.46
CA ILE A 112 18.87 3.53 -0.18
C ILE A 112 19.41 4.79 0.50
N GLU A 113 19.05 5.98 0.03
CA GLU A 113 19.44 7.25 0.66
C GLU A 113 18.90 7.37 2.08
N GLY A 114 17.62 6.99 2.29
CA GLY A 114 17.00 6.94 3.61
C GLY A 114 17.75 5.99 4.57
N LEU A 115 18.18 4.82 4.10
CA LEU A 115 18.98 3.89 4.90
C LEU A 115 20.32 4.52 5.31
N LYS A 116 21.04 5.18 4.39
CA LYS A 116 22.31 5.84 4.69
C LYS A 116 22.17 6.95 5.72
N SER A 117 21.08 7.70 5.65
CA SER A 117 20.78 8.74 6.65
C SER A 117 20.54 8.16 8.06
N ASN A 118 20.03 6.93 8.14
CA ASN A 118 19.74 6.23 9.39
C ASN A 118 20.90 5.33 9.91
N GLU A 119 21.99 5.19 9.18
CA GLU A 119 23.12 4.33 9.57
C GLU A 119 23.75 4.69 10.91
N LYS A 120 23.69 5.97 11.29
CA LYS A 120 24.25 6.48 12.55
C LYS A 120 23.23 6.53 13.70
N SER A 121 22.00 6.11 13.46
CA SER A 121 20.94 6.08 14.47
C SER A 121 21.15 4.91 15.43
N VAL A 122 21.60 5.20 16.65
CA VAL A 122 21.82 4.19 17.71
C VAL A 122 20.53 3.41 17.99
N THR A 123 19.39 4.06 18.01
CA THR A 123 18.09 3.42 18.23
C THR A 123 17.72 2.45 17.11
N ALA A 124 17.95 2.84 15.85
CA ALA A 124 17.68 1.97 14.72
C ALA A 124 18.60 0.74 14.70
N ILE A 125 19.86 0.92 15.04
CA ILE A 125 20.84 -0.18 15.16
C ILE A 125 20.44 -1.12 16.31
N ALA A 126 20.11 -0.59 17.48
CA ALA A 126 19.70 -1.38 18.65
C ALA A 126 18.45 -2.22 18.34
N GLY A 127 17.43 -1.63 17.71
CA GLY A 127 16.22 -2.37 17.33
C GLY A 127 16.48 -3.50 16.33
N ARG A 128 17.36 -3.27 15.34
CA ARG A 128 17.77 -4.34 14.41
C ARG A 128 18.49 -5.49 15.11
N VAL A 129 19.43 -5.16 16.01
CA VAL A 129 20.18 -6.16 16.79
C VAL A 129 19.22 -6.94 17.69
N GLU A 130 18.32 -6.28 18.40
CA GLU A 130 17.30 -6.90 19.25
C GLU A 130 16.43 -7.88 18.46
N ASN A 131 15.92 -7.48 17.30
CA ASN A 131 15.09 -8.33 16.45
C ASN A 131 15.84 -9.55 15.95
N VAL A 132 17.10 -9.38 15.51
CA VAL A 132 17.94 -10.50 15.05
C VAL A 132 18.24 -11.48 16.18
N LEU A 133 18.56 -10.99 17.37
CA LEU A 133 18.85 -11.84 18.55
C LEU A 133 17.59 -12.58 19.01
N THR A 134 16.43 -11.93 18.92
CA THR A 134 15.16 -12.51 19.41
C THR A 134 14.58 -13.54 18.43
N PHE A 135 14.59 -13.24 17.15
CA PHE A 135 13.86 -14.02 16.15
C PHE A 135 14.78 -14.80 15.18
N GLY A 136 16.06 -14.44 15.08
CA GLY A 136 16.98 -14.96 14.05
C GLY A 136 16.87 -14.22 12.72
N LYS A 137 17.93 -14.28 11.92
CA LYS A 137 18.04 -13.54 10.65
C LYS A 137 17.07 -14.01 9.57
N GLU A 138 16.68 -15.28 9.60
CA GLU A 138 15.80 -15.90 8.60
C GLU A 138 14.31 -15.72 8.91
N HIS A 139 13.98 -15.15 10.06
CA HIS A 139 12.60 -14.90 10.45
C HIS A 139 12.16 -13.52 9.98
N TYR A 140 10.92 -13.37 9.52
CA TYR A 140 10.38 -12.10 8.98
C TYR A 140 10.50 -10.91 9.94
N LYS A 141 10.54 -11.13 11.26
CA LYS A 141 10.78 -10.08 12.27
C LYS A 141 12.26 -9.79 12.51
N GLY A 142 13.14 -10.73 12.17
CA GLY A 142 14.57 -10.58 12.38
C GLY A 142 15.32 -10.09 11.15
N GLU A 143 14.76 -10.24 9.96
CA GLU A 143 15.35 -9.66 8.75
C GLU A 143 15.21 -8.12 8.75
N PHE A 144 16.10 -7.43 8.08
CA PHE A 144 16.08 -5.98 7.95
C PHE A 144 16.51 -5.54 6.56
N THR A 145 15.94 -4.43 6.10
CA THR A 145 16.26 -3.82 4.82
C THR A 145 17.67 -3.21 4.87
N SER A 146 18.51 -3.54 3.90
CA SER A 146 19.87 -3.02 3.72
C SER A 146 20.10 -2.57 2.28
N GLU A 147 21.19 -1.83 2.02
CA GLU A 147 21.56 -1.46 0.65
C GLU A 147 21.80 -2.71 -0.21
N GLU A 148 22.41 -3.76 0.35
CA GLU A 148 22.63 -5.04 -0.33
C GLU A 148 21.32 -5.69 -0.74
N THR A 149 20.37 -5.84 0.19
CA THR A 149 19.09 -6.48 -0.09
C THR A 149 18.25 -5.67 -1.10
N LEU A 150 18.25 -4.33 -1.00
CA LEU A 150 17.59 -3.46 -1.98
C LEU A 150 18.23 -3.58 -3.37
N ASN A 151 19.56 -3.71 -3.45
CA ASN A 151 20.25 -3.88 -4.73
C ASN A 151 19.86 -5.21 -5.42
N ASN A 152 19.53 -6.23 -4.67
CA ASN A 152 19.04 -7.51 -5.20
C ASN A 152 17.60 -7.47 -5.72
N VAL A 153 16.82 -6.44 -5.35
CA VAL A 153 15.43 -6.30 -5.82
C VAL A 153 15.41 -5.75 -7.25
N THR A 154 14.63 -6.38 -8.10
CA THR A 154 14.31 -5.94 -9.47
C THR A 154 12.85 -5.50 -9.58
N LEU A 155 12.50 -4.77 -10.64
CA LEU A 155 11.10 -4.42 -10.93
C LEU A 155 10.21 -5.67 -11.06
N ASN A 156 10.73 -6.75 -11.66
CA ASN A 156 10.00 -8.01 -11.76
C ASN A 156 9.69 -8.63 -10.40
N ASP A 157 10.58 -8.46 -9.42
CA ASP A 157 10.32 -8.93 -8.05
C ASP A 157 9.18 -8.16 -7.38
N VAL A 158 9.11 -6.85 -7.62
CA VAL A 158 8.00 -6.01 -7.13
C VAL A 158 6.68 -6.43 -7.77
N ILE A 159 6.66 -6.64 -9.08
CA ILE A 159 5.47 -7.11 -9.82
C ILE A 159 5.06 -8.51 -9.33
N LEU A 160 6.01 -9.40 -9.12
CA LEU A 160 5.72 -10.75 -8.60
C LEU A 160 5.16 -10.70 -7.18
N ASN A 161 5.72 -9.86 -6.31
CA ASN A 161 5.23 -9.65 -4.95
C ASN A 161 3.79 -9.13 -4.97
N TYR A 162 3.52 -8.10 -5.76
CA TYR A 162 2.16 -7.57 -5.95
C TYR A 162 1.19 -8.66 -6.42
N ASN A 163 1.51 -9.39 -7.49
CA ASN A 163 0.65 -10.43 -8.04
C ASN A 163 0.42 -11.60 -7.08
N THR A 164 1.38 -11.87 -6.19
CA THR A 164 1.28 -12.97 -5.22
C THR A 164 0.40 -12.60 -4.03
N TYR A 165 0.56 -11.39 -3.50
CA TYR A 165 0.00 -11.02 -2.21
C TYR A 165 -1.19 -10.05 -2.31
N PHE A 166 -1.31 -9.28 -3.40
CA PHE A 166 -2.41 -8.33 -3.58
C PHE A 166 -3.62 -9.03 -4.22
N ALA A 167 -4.27 -9.90 -3.45
CA ALA A 167 -5.35 -10.76 -3.92
C ALA A 167 -6.66 -10.54 -3.15
N PRO A 168 -7.83 -10.53 -3.83
CA PRO A 168 -9.11 -10.24 -3.19
C PRO A 168 -9.58 -11.32 -2.21
N GLY A 169 -9.07 -12.56 -2.34
CA GLY A 169 -9.49 -13.69 -1.49
C GLY A 169 -9.23 -13.50 0.00
N ASN A 170 -8.16 -12.78 0.34
CA ASN A 170 -7.77 -12.44 1.71
C ASN A 170 -8.06 -10.96 2.05
N ALA A 171 -8.84 -10.26 1.22
CA ALA A 171 -9.05 -8.83 1.40
C ALA A 171 -10.35 -8.53 2.18
N TYR A 172 -10.26 -7.47 2.98
CA TYR A 172 -11.38 -6.86 3.70
C TYR A 172 -11.48 -5.40 3.27
N LEU A 173 -12.64 -4.98 2.78
CA LEU A 173 -12.96 -3.58 2.53
C LEU A 173 -13.93 -3.10 3.60
N VAL A 174 -13.49 -2.20 4.45
CA VAL A 174 -14.31 -1.58 5.49
C VAL A 174 -14.68 -0.18 5.04
N ILE A 175 -15.97 0.13 5.03
CA ILE A 175 -16.53 1.42 4.61
C ILE A 175 -17.32 1.99 5.79
N VAL A 176 -16.93 3.19 6.21
CA VAL A 176 -17.59 3.84 7.37
C VAL A 176 -17.92 5.29 7.01
N GLY A 177 -19.14 5.72 7.26
CA GLY A 177 -19.54 7.11 7.11
C GLY A 177 -20.92 7.31 6.54
N ASP A 178 -21.13 8.49 5.97
CA ASP A 178 -22.40 8.91 5.38
C ASP A 178 -22.56 8.27 3.98
N VAL A 179 -22.92 7.01 3.97
CA VAL A 179 -23.12 6.15 2.80
C VAL A 179 -24.39 5.32 2.98
N ASN A 180 -24.94 4.82 1.87
CA ASN A 180 -26.04 3.87 1.88
C ASN A 180 -25.54 2.48 1.48
N PHE A 181 -25.80 1.47 2.28
CA PHE A 181 -25.36 0.09 2.04
C PHE A 181 -25.79 -0.45 0.67
N LYS A 182 -27.03 -0.15 0.25
CA LYS A 182 -27.54 -0.65 -1.03
C LYS A 182 -26.84 -0.03 -2.24
N GLU A 183 -26.39 1.21 -2.11
CA GLU A 183 -25.63 1.91 -3.15
C GLU A 183 -24.21 1.38 -3.21
N VAL A 184 -23.52 1.36 -2.08
CA VAL A 184 -22.16 0.80 -1.96
C VAL A 184 -22.09 -0.64 -2.49
N LYS A 185 -23.08 -1.48 -2.19
CA LYS A 185 -23.13 -2.87 -2.70
C LYS A 185 -23.19 -2.97 -4.22
N LYS A 186 -23.59 -1.94 -4.93
CA LYS A 186 -23.62 -1.92 -6.40
C LYS A 186 -22.31 -1.41 -6.99
N GLU A 187 -21.56 -0.62 -6.22
CA GLU A 187 -20.32 0.01 -6.65
C GLU A 187 -19.11 -0.91 -6.43
N VAL A 188 -19.17 -1.83 -5.44
CA VAL A 188 -18.18 -2.85 -5.13
C VAL A 188 -18.56 -4.20 -5.78
#